data_ec4c0b4ad873a6992988476e38f99490
#
_entry.id   ec4c0b4ad873a6992988476e38f99490
#
_cell.length_a   1.000
_cell.length_b   1.000
_cell.length_c   1.000
_cell.angle_alpha   90.00
_cell.angle_beta   90.00
_cell.angle_gamma   90.00
#
_symmetry.space_group_name_H-M   'P 1'
#
loop_
_entity.id
_entity.type
_entity.pdbx_description
1 polymer ?
#
loop_
_entity_poly.entity_id
_entity_poly.type
_entity_poly.pdbx_seq_one_letter_code
_entity_poly.pdbx_strand_id
1 'polypeptide(L)'
;MNSEVLDVDMLAFERGSSNTKQAVVDGVMKSLETGFVYTSHDMSQDFLDEVYGMLGEFFSKSTPQKETAKAEGTNGQRGYTGLLVETAAISDVPDWKEMLNWGKDIPTGHPLKKRYPHRFFNNVFPEDLVP
;
A
#
# COMPACT_ATOMS: atom_id res chain seq x y z
N MET A 1 17.61 13.34 -21.32
CA MET A 1 16.22 13.86 -21.38
C MET A 1 15.73 13.95 -19.94
N ASN A 2 15.41 15.16 -19.45
CA ASN A 2 14.73 15.28 -18.15
C ASN A 2 13.28 14.88 -18.39
N SER A 3 12.94 13.64 -18.00
CA SER A 3 11.55 13.21 -18.01
C SER A 3 10.90 13.78 -16.75
N GLU A 4 10.01 14.74 -16.93
CA GLU A 4 9.24 15.32 -15.84
C GLU A 4 8.19 14.32 -15.35
N VAL A 5 8.03 14.20 -14.02
CA VAL A 5 6.94 13.41 -13.45
C VAL A 5 5.63 14.16 -13.71
N LEU A 6 4.70 13.49 -14.38
CA LEU A 6 3.43 14.10 -14.79
C LEU A 6 2.45 14.16 -13.62
N ASP A 7 1.59 15.16 -13.66
CA ASP A 7 0.40 15.26 -12.80
C ASP A 7 -0.83 14.82 -13.60
N VAL A 8 -1.57 13.86 -13.07
CA VAL A 8 -2.73 13.25 -13.72
C VAL A 8 -3.93 13.27 -12.78
N ASP A 9 -4.97 13.98 -13.16
CA ASP A 9 -6.21 14.08 -12.37
C ASP A 9 -7.07 12.81 -12.47
N MET A 10 -6.81 11.85 -11.56
CA MET A 10 -7.57 10.59 -11.49
C MET A 10 -9.03 10.80 -11.10
N LEU A 11 -9.37 11.85 -10.33
CA LEU A 11 -10.77 12.16 -10.00
C LEU A 11 -11.56 12.60 -11.24
N ALA A 12 -10.91 13.24 -12.19
CA ALA A 12 -11.50 13.59 -13.47
C ALA A 12 -11.83 12.36 -14.33
N PHE A 13 -11.14 11.23 -14.14
CA PHE A 13 -11.50 9.98 -14.81
C PHE A 13 -12.86 9.48 -14.39
N GLU A 14 -13.21 9.57 -13.12
CA GLU A 14 -14.51 9.10 -12.60
C GLU A 14 -15.65 10.04 -13.01
N ARG A 15 -15.43 11.34 -12.92
CA ARG A 15 -16.48 12.38 -12.97
C ARG A 15 -16.54 13.12 -14.31
N GLY A 16 -15.53 12.95 -15.15
CA GLY A 16 -15.37 13.73 -16.38
C GLY A 16 -16.07 13.17 -17.61
N SER A 17 -16.07 13.99 -18.67
CA SER A 17 -16.49 13.61 -20.03
C SER A 17 -15.57 12.55 -20.65
N SER A 18 -15.98 11.98 -21.79
CA SER A 18 -15.14 11.03 -22.54
C SER A 18 -13.79 11.62 -22.92
N ASN A 19 -13.72 12.90 -23.29
CA ASN A 19 -12.46 13.56 -23.62
C ASN A 19 -11.56 13.73 -22.40
N THR A 20 -12.13 14.07 -21.24
CA THR A 20 -11.40 14.14 -19.96
C THR A 20 -10.83 12.78 -19.57
N LYS A 21 -11.62 11.72 -19.70
CA LYS A 21 -11.17 10.34 -19.43
C LYS A 21 -10.03 9.92 -20.35
N GLN A 22 -10.11 10.28 -21.65
CA GLN A 22 -9.03 9.98 -22.59
C GLN A 22 -7.74 10.73 -22.22
N ALA A 23 -7.82 12.01 -21.83
CA ALA A 23 -6.66 12.77 -21.39
C ALA A 23 -5.98 12.14 -20.14
N VAL A 24 -6.76 11.61 -19.20
CA VAL A 24 -6.22 10.85 -18.04
C VAL A 24 -5.49 9.59 -18.50
N VAL A 25 -6.09 8.81 -19.41
CA VAL A 25 -5.47 7.60 -19.97
C VAL A 25 -4.15 7.94 -20.67
N ASP A 26 -4.15 8.98 -21.50
CA ASP A 26 -2.93 9.42 -22.23
C ASP A 26 -1.84 9.89 -21.26
N GLY A 27 -2.20 10.60 -20.18
CA GLY A 27 -1.29 11.02 -19.13
C GLY A 27 -0.66 9.83 -18.38
N VAL A 28 -1.47 8.85 -17.98
CA VAL A 28 -1.00 7.61 -17.35
C VAL A 28 -0.07 6.84 -18.29
N MET A 29 -0.44 6.67 -19.54
CA MET A 29 0.40 5.97 -20.52
C MET A 29 1.74 6.67 -20.72
N LYS A 30 1.76 8.00 -20.80
CA LYS A 30 2.99 8.77 -20.92
C LYS A 30 3.85 8.68 -19.65
N SER A 31 3.25 8.59 -18.46
CA SER A 31 3.97 8.45 -17.20
C SER A 31 4.80 7.16 -17.10
N LEU A 32 4.49 6.14 -17.92
CA LEU A 32 5.27 4.90 -17.98
C LEU A 32 6.72 5.14 -18.45
N GLU A 33 7.02 6.25 -19.12
CA GLU A 33 8.38 6.62 -19.51
C GLU A 33 9.27 6.91 -18.29
N THR A 34 8.68 7.45 -17.21
CA THR A 34 9.38 7.71 -15.94
C THR A 34 9.16 6.60 -14.91
N GLY A 35 8.06 5.84 -15.03
CA GLY A 35 7.56 4.91 -14.01
C GLY A 35 6.88 5.59 -12.81
N PHE A 36 6.68 6.93 -12.86
CA PHE A 36 6.09 7.71 -11.77
C PHE A 36 5.04 8.68 -12.29
N VAL A 37 4.03 8.95 -11.46
CA VAL A 37 2.96 9.91 -11.74
C VAL A 37 2.45 10.51 -10.42
N TYR A 38 2.14 11.81 -10.41
CA TYR A 38 1.34 12.43 -9.35
C TYR A 38 -0.14 12.28 -9.70
N THR A 39 -0.95 11.89 -8.72
CA THR A 39 -2.39 11.72 -8.93
C THR A 39 -3.20 12.53 -7.94
N SER A 40 -4.33 13.06 -8.37
CA SER A 40 -5.33 13.66 -7.49
C SER A 40 -6.07 12.57 -6.70
N HIS A 41 -6.50 12.90 -5.49
CA HIS A 41 -7.34 12.07 -4.62
C HIS A 41 -8.30 12.98 -3.81
N ASP A 42 -9.31 12.40 -3.20
CA ASP A 42 -10.31 13.10 -2.39
C ASP A 42 -10.10 12.96 -0.87
N MET A 43 -8.97 12.41 -0.46
CA MET A 43 -8.57 12.38 0.94
C MET A 43 -8.10 13.75 1.40
N SER A 44 -8.55 14.20 2.59
CA SER A 44 -8.09 15.45 3.16
C SER A 44 -6.64 15.37 3.63
N GLN A 45 -5.94 16.50 3.66
CA GLN A 45 -4.58 16.56 4.17
C GLN A 45 -4.53 16.17 5.65
N ASP A 46 -5.49 16.63 6.46
CA ASP A 46 -5.58 16.28 7.89
C ASP A 46 -5.67 14.76 8.10
N PHE A 47 -6.49 14.08 7.28
CA PHE A 47 -6.59 12.62 7.35
C PHE A 47 -5.26 11.94 6.98
N LEU A 48 -4.58 12.42 5.95
CA LEU A 48 -3.26 11.87 5.58
C LEU A 48 -2.23 12.10 6.68
N ASP A 49 -2.20 13.30 7.26
CA ASP A 49 -1.26 13.63 8.33
C ASP A 49 -1.51 12.78 9.58
N GLU A 50 -2.78 12.52 9.93
CA GLU A 50 -3.16 11.60 11.01
C GLU A 50 -2.66 10.17 10.73
N VAL A 51 -2.92 9.64 9.54
CA VAL A 51 -2.48 8.28 9.16
C VAL A 51 -0.95 8.18 9.17
N TYR A 52 -0.25 9.16 8.59
CA TYR A 52 1.22 9.17 8.60
C TYR A 52 1.77 9.32 10.01
N GLY A 53 1.13 10.12 10.88
CA GLY A 53 1.48 10.25 12.29
C GLY A 53 1.39 8.91 13.02
N MET A 54 0.26 8.23 12.93
CA MET A 54 0.04 6.90 13.53
C MET A 54 1.07 5.87 13.05
N LEU A 55 1.34 5.82 11.74
CA LEU A 55 2.35 4.92 11.18
C LEU A 55 3.75 5.26 11.68
N GLY A 56 4.10 6.55 11.77
CA GLY A 56 5.36 7.02 12.35
C GLY A 56 5.56 6.58 13.80
N GLU A 57 4.52 6.69 14.62
CA GLU A 57 4.51 6.19 16.00
C GLU A 57 4.72 4.68 16.07
N PHE A 58 4.01 3.92 15.24
CA PHE A 58 4.19 2.46 15.17
C PHE A 58 5.64 2.08 14.82
N PHE A 59 6.21 2.64 13.75
CA PHE A 59 7.57 2.30 13.31
C PHE A 59 8.65 2.79 14.29
N SER A 60 8.35 3.77 15.13
CA SER A 60 9.24 4.23 16.22
C SER A 60 9.30 3.30 17.42
N LYS A 61 8.40 2.32 17.54
CA LYS A 61 8.38 1.35 18.63
C LYS A 61 9.58 0.40 18.60
N SER A 62 9.85 -0.23 19.73
CA SER A 62 10.85 -1.27 19.80
C SER A 62 10.47 -2.48 18.92
N THR A 63 11.45 -3.19 18.40
CA THR A 63 11.22 -4.40 17.58
C THR A 63 10.27 -5.41 18.24
N PRO A 64 10.41 -5.76 19.54
CA PRO A 64 9.45 -6.68 20.18
C PRO A 64 7.99 -6.18 20.15
N GLN A 65 7.78 -4.88 20.27
CA GLN A 65 6.43 -4.30 20.19
C GLN A 65 5.86 -4.38 18.76
N LYS A 66 6.68 -4.11 17.74
CA LYS A 66 6.27 -4.24 16.35
C LYS A 66 5.99 -5.69 15.95
N GLU A 67 6.77 -6.63 16.45
CA GLU A 67 6.60 -8.07 16.20
C GLU A 67 5.25 -8.63 16.69
N THR A 68 4.57 -7.97 17.64
CA THR A 68 3.21 -8.37 18.04
C THR A 68 2.19 -8.27 16.92
N ALA A 69 2.46 -7.42 15.92
CA ALA A 69 1.62 -7.27 14.72
C ALA A 69 2.02 -8.20 13.56
N LYS A 70 2.94 -9.14 13.78
CA LYS A 70 3.32 -10.11 12.75
C LYS A 70 2.18 -11.09 12.48
N ALA A 71 1.92 -11.33 11.20
CA ALA A 71 0.91 -12.28 10.75
C ALA A 71 1.59 -13.56 10.24
N GLU A 72 1.72 -14.56 11.11
CA GLU A 72 2.37 -15.82 10.75
C GLU A 72 1.68 -16.53 9.58
N GLY A 73 2.47 -17.18 8.73
CA GLY A 73 1.99 -17.95 7.58
C GLY A 73 1.52 -17.12 6.38
N THR A 74 1.63 -15.78 6.44
CA THR A 74 1.19 -14.90 5.35
C THR A 74 2.31 -14.49 4.39
N ASN A 75 3.56 -14.89 4.66
CA ASN A 75 4.74 -14.49 3.88
C ASN A 75 4.83 -12.97 3.69
N GLY A 76 4.58 -12.18 4.75
CA GLY A 76 4.61 -10.74 4.71
C GLY A 76 3.42 -10.07 4.01
N GLN A 77 2.42 -10.83 3.54
CA GLN A 77 1.23 -10.29 2.87
C GLN A 77 0.29 -9.55 3.83
N ARG A 78 0.43 -9.75 5.12
CA ARG A 78 -0.34 -9.10 6.20
C ARG A 78 0.55 -8.90 7.41
N GLY A 79 0.22 -7.86 8.20
CA GLY A 79 0.91 -7.53 9.42
C GLY A 79 2.31 -6.96 9.20
N TYR A 80 3.09 -6.96 10.25
CA TYR A 80 4.44 -6.41 10.28
C TYR A 80 5.47 -7.38 9.67
N THR A 81 6.37 -6.83 8.88
CA THR A 81 7.59 -7.49 8.39
C THR A 81 8.79 -6.66 8.80
N GLY A 82 9.70 -7.26 9.56
CA GLY A 82 10.88 -6.59 10.11
C GLY A 82 12.02 -6.39 9.12
N LEU A 83 13.07 -5.71 9.61
CA LEU A 83 14.30 -5.50 8.84
C LEU A 83 14.94 -6.84 8.44
N LEU A 84 15.55 -6.86 7.26
CA LEU A 84 16.34 -7.99 6.74
C LEU A 84 15.55 -9.31 6.60
N VAL A 85 14.22 -9.24 6.53
CA VAL A 85 13.35 -10.40 6.30
C VAL A 85 13.08 -10.59 4.81
N GLU A 86 12.86 -9.51 4.08
CA GLU A 86 12.58 -9.55 2.66
C GLU A 86 13.86 -9.40 1.83
N THR A 87 13.92 -10.11 0.72
CA THR A 87 15.04 -10.04 -0.23
C THR A 87 14.49 -9.85 -1.63
N ALA A 88 15.01 -8.88 -2.36
CA ALA A 88 14.61 -8.66 -3.75
C ALA A 88 14.96 -9.89 -4.61
N ALA A 89 14.12 -10.22 -5.60
CA ALA A 89 14.26 -11.42 -6.44
C ALA A 89 15.59 -11.49 -7.22
N ILE A 90 16.28 -10.38 -7.35
CA ILE A 90 17.55 -10.25 -8.08
C ILE A 90 18.75 -9.97 -7.16
N SER A 91 18.59 -10.13 -5.83
CA SER A 91 19.62 -9.83 -4.84
C SER A 91 19.74 -10.98 -3.84
N ASP A 92 20.95 -11.22 -3.37
CA ASP A 92 21.23 -12.14 -2.25
C ASP A 92 21.34 -11.38 -0.91
N VAL A 93 21.17 -10.06 -0.94
CA VAL A 93 21.25 -9.20 0.24
C VAL A 93 19.84 -8.83 0.69
N PRO A 94 19.45 -9.11 1.95
CA PRO A 94 18.16 -8.74 2.48
C PRO A 94 17.95 -7.23 2.50
N ASP A 95 16.71 -6.81 2.31
CA ASP A 95 16.31 -5.42 2.27
C ASP A 95 16.36 -4.79 3.68
N TRP A 96 16.91 -3.59 3.73
CA TRP A 96 16.93 -2.77 4.96
C TRP A 96 15.63 -1.93 5.04
N LYS A 97 14.50 -2.63 5.10
CA LYS A 97 13.17 -2.00 5.22
C LYS A 97 12.28 -2.75 6.19
N GLU A 98 11.35 -2.01 6.77
CA GLU A 98 10.24 -2.53 7.56
C GLU A 98 8.93 -2.25 6.81
N MET A 99 7.96 -3.12 6.97
CA MET A 99 6.65 -2.96 6.33
C MET A 99 5.53 -3.30 7.31
N LEU A 100 4.39 -2.63 7.13
CA LEU A 100 3.12 -3.01 7.74
C LEU A 100 2.09 -3.16 6.63
N ASN A 101 1.70 -4.38 6.34
CA ASN A 101 0.84 -4.71 5.22
C ASN A 101 -0.56 -5.11 5.67
N TRP A 102 -1.57 -4.58 5.01
CA TRP A 102 -2.97 -5.00 5.15
C TRP A 102 -3.66 -5.00 3.80
N GLY A 103 -4.82 -5.61 3.74
CA GLY A 103 -5.63 -5.64 2.54
C GLY A 103 -7.11 -5.49 2.90
N LYS A 104 -7.96 -5.54 1.88
CA LYS A 104 -9.41 -5.51 2.09
C LYS A 104 -9.84 -6.65 3.01
N ASP A 105 -10.63 -6.36 4.02
CA ASP A 105 -11.26 -7.37 4.84
C ASP A 105 -12.31 -8.13 4.03
N ILE A 106 -12.12 -9.44 4.02
CA ILE A 106 -13.05 -10.37 3.39
C ILE A 106 -13.71 -11.20 4.50
N PRO A 107 -15.04 -11.16 4.64
CA PRO A 107 -15.73 -11.89 5.69
C PRO A 107 -15.42 -13.39 5.69
N THR A 108 -15.46 -13.99 6.88
CA THR A 108 -15.38 -15.46 7.03
C THR A 108 -16.49 -16.12 6.22
N GLY A 109 -16.15 -17.17 5.46
CA GLY A 109 -17.11 -17.86 4.59
C GLY A 109 -17.29 -17.26 3.20
N HIS A 110 -16.69 -16.10 2.92
CA HIS A 110 -16.76 -15.51 1.59
C HIS A 110 -16.13 -16.45 0.51
N PRO A 111 -16.74 -16.60 -0.67
CA PRO A 111 -16.27 -17.53 -1.70
C PRO A 111 -14.79 -17.34 -2.09
N LEU A 112 -14.27 -16.12 -2.07
CA LEU A 112 -12.86 -15.84 -2.37
C LEU A 112 -11.91 -16.44 -1.34
N LYS A 113 -12.24 -16.39 -0.03
CA LYS A 113 -11.44 -17.05 1.01
C LYS A 113 -11.44 -18.56 0.84
N LYS A 114 -12.61 -19.15 0.49
CA LYS A 114 -12.73 -20.58 0.24
C LYS A 114 -11.95 -21.03 -1.00
N ARG A 115 -12.01 -20.21 -2.08
CA ARG A 115 -11.35 -20.52 -3.36
C ARG A 115 -9.84 -20.27 -3.34
N TYR A 116 -9.39 -19.24 -2.59
CA TYR A 116 -7.98 -18.81 -2.54
C TYR A 116 -7.52 -18.58 -1.10
N PRO A 117 -7.46 -19.61 -0.26
CA PRO A 117 -7.17 -19.49 1.18
C PRO A 117 -5.79 -18.87 1.46
N HIS A 118 -4.82 -19.06 0.55
CA HIS A 118 -3.46 -18.51 0.67
C HIS A 118 -3.30 -17.09 0.07
N ARG A 119 -4.40 -16.41 -0.27
CA ARG A 119 -4.37 -15.05 -0.80
C ARG A 119 -5.21 -14.06 0.03
N PHE A 120 -6.26 -14.55 0.68
CA PHE A 120 -7.20 -13.72 1.44
C PHE A 120 -7.06 -13.99 2.94
N PHE A 121 -5.88 -13.68 3.47
CA PHE A 121 -5.61 -13.74 4.90
C PHE A 121 -6.41 -12.70 5.67
N ASN A 122 -6.58 -12.91 6.98
CA ASN A 122 -7.09 -11.88 7.87
C ASN A 122 -6.03 -10.80 8.08
N ASN A 123 -6.48 -9.57 8.26
CA ASN A 123 -5.59 -8.49 8.68
C ASN A 123 -5.16 -8.71 10.13
N VAL A 124 -3.95 -8.26 10.44
CA VAL A 124 -3.44 -8.08 11.79
C VAL A 124 -3.03 -6.63 11.92
N PHE A 125 -3.67 -5.92 12.82
CA PHE A 125 -3.34 -4.54 13.15
C PHE A 125 -2.73 -4.47 14.54
N PRO A 126 -1.76 -3.58 14.79
CA PRO A 126 -1.33 -3.24 16.13
C PRO A 126 -2.53 -2.75 16.95
N GLU A 127 -2.64 -3.16 18.22
CA GLU A 127 -3.78 -2.83 19.07
C GLU A 127 -4.02 -1.31 19.23
N ASP A 128 -2.97 -0.53 19.13
CA ASP A 128 -2.97 0.92 19.28
C ASP A 128 -3.09 1.69 17.96
N LEU A 129 -3.17 1.02 16.81
CA LEU A 129 -3.54 1.60 15.51
C LEU A 129 -5.02 1.40 15.14
N VAL A 130 -5.82 0.87 16.05
CA VAL A 130 -7.26 0.76 15.86
C VAL A 130 -7.89 2.03 16.39
N PRO A 131 -8.63 2.82 15.55
CA PRO A 131 -9.33 4.02 15.99
C PRO A 131 -10.47 3.69 16.96
#